data_3381215324e0c1aba25693b58bdbf6db
#
_entry.id   3381215324e0c1aba25693b58bdbf6db
#
_cell.length_a   1.000
_cell.length_b   1.000
_cell.length_c   1.000
_cell.angle_alpha   90.00
_cell.angle_beta   90.00
_cell.angle_gamma   90.00
#
_symmetry.space_group_name_H-M   'P 1'
#
loop_
_entity.id
_entity.type
_entity.pdbx_description
1 polymer ?
#
loop_
_entity_poly.entity_id
_entity_poly.type
_entity_poly.pdbx_seq_one_letter_code
_entity_poly.pdbx_strand_id
1 'polypeptide(L)'
;KRVLRSRRLLRFAFRRIVSAFLIRNWKVTDCSSSMLVMKHEAFRHIEIELFVPRDQLADALRFTHEVIKVAVGKDSTLSANNQRRIEGLGMQDALAGLHDQYCHHYPICVRRVLPDDTLISMASGGEQDWYALSFISYANPARRAGFFLFANFMAQSMSQLFHARPHWGKVCPLEANALTSLYPRFDDFRTVCNTLDSQGVFQNDWTAALLEADGSVEDNS
;
A
#
# COMPACT_ATOMS: atom_id res chain seq x y z
N LYS A 1 -22.06 -17.92 5.11
CA LYS A 1 -21.73 -16.80 4.17
C LYS A 1 -22.65 -15.55 4.34
N ARG A 2 -23.94 -15.68 4.73
CA ARG A 2 -24.86 -14.52 4.92
C ARG A 2 -24.62 -13.75 6.23
N VAL A 3 -24.21 -14.41 7.29
CA VAL A 3 -23.99 -13.82 8.63
C VAL A 3 -22.80 -12.84 8.65
N LEU A 4 -21.78 -13.08 7.84
CA LEU A 4 -20.59 -12.21 7.72
C LEU A 4 -20.78 -10.95 6.82
N ARG A 5 -22.02 -10.69 6.36
CA ARG A 5 -22.34 -9.47 5.60
C ARG A 5 -22.45 -8.23 6.47
N SER A 6 -22.72 -8.38 7.78
CA SER A 6 -22.82 -7.25 8.70
C SER A 6 -21.45 -6.81 9.16
N ARG A 7 -21.03 -5.57 8.83
CA ARG A 7 -19.78 -4.96 9.30
C ARG A 7 -19.70 -4.91 10.83
N ARG A 8 -20.83 -4.75 11.53
CA ARG A 8 -20.87 -4.78 13.01
C ARG A 8 -20.52 -6.15 13.56
N LEU A 9 -21.07 -7.21 12.94
CA LEU A 9 -20.83 -8.59 13.35
C LEU A 9 -19.39 -9.01 13.03
N LEU A 10 -18.86 -8.62 11.87
CA LEU A 10 -17.48 -8.85 11.49
C LEU A 10 -16.51 -8.19 12.47
N ARG A 11 -16.75 -6.92 12.84
CA ARG A 11 -15.94 -6.21 13.85
C ARG A 11 -16.00 -6.88 15.22
N PHE A 12 -17.17 -7.31 15.65
CA PHE A 12 -17.34 -8.06 16.90
C PHE A 12 -16.54 -9.36 16.88
N ALA A 13 -16.67 -10.15 15.80
CA ALA A 13 -15.96 -11.41 15.63
C ALA A 13 -14.44 -11.20 15.70
N PHE A 14 -13.87 -10.21 14.97
CA PHE A 14 -12.42 -9.94 15.02
C PHE A 14 -11.97 -9.41 16.37
N ARG A 15 -12.77 -8.57 17.05
CA ARG A 15 -12.38 -8.03 18.37
C ARG A 15 -12.45 -9.03 19.50
N ARG A 16 -13.39 -9.97 19.48
CA ARG A 16 -13.67 -10.86 20.61
C ARG A 16 -13.30 -12.31 20.34
N ILE A 17 -13.66 -12.81 19.14
CA ILE A 17 -13.48 -14.22 18.81
C ILE A 17 -12.05 -14.46 18.31
N VAL A 18 -11.61 -13.76 17.29
CA VAL A 18 -10.27 -13.97 16.72
C VAL A 18 -9.18 -13.68 17.74
N SER A 19 -9.30 -12.58 18.51
CA SER A 19 -8.31 -12.24 19.54
C SER A 19 -8.21 -13.25 20.69
N ALA A 20 -9.29 -13.99 20.97
CA ALA A 20 -9.30 -15.05 21.98
C ALA A 20 -8.57 -16.31 21.51
N PHE A 21 -8.49 -16.54 20.19
CA PHE A 21 -7.79 -17.68 19.59
C PHE A 21 -6.35 -17.38 19.18
N LEU A 22 -5.88 -16.16 19.32
CA LEU A 22 -4.49 -15.81 19.04
C LEU A 22 -3.58 -16.36 20.14
N ILE A 23 -2.76 -17.34 19.78
CA ILE A 23 -1.74 -17.89 20.68
C ILE A 23 -0.58 -16.90 20.75
N ARG A 24 -0.36 -16.34 21.93
CA ARG A 24 0.78 -15.45 22.18
C ARG A 24 2.09 -16.24 22.16
N ASN A 25 3.14 -15.67 21.56
CA ASN A 25 4.48 -16.27 21.48
C ASN A 25 4.52 -17.64 20.80
N TRP A 26 3.61 -17.86 19.84
CA TRP A 26 3.65 -19.07 19.03
C TRP A 26 4.91 -19.09 18.16
N LYS A 27 5.73 -20.13 18.35
CA LYS A 27 6.92 -20.38 17.54
C LYS A 27 6.65 -21.62 16.71
N VAL A 28 6.87 -21.52 15.41
CA VAL A 28 6.79 -22.64 14.47
C VAL A 28 8.15 -22.83 13.86
N THR A 29 8.63 -24.07 13.85
CA THR A 29 9.82 -24.49 13.11
C THR A 29 9.41 -25.64 12.20
N ASP A 30 9.59 -25.46 10.91
CA ASP A 30 9.30 -26.46 9.90
C ASP A 30 10.28 -26.30 8.73
N CYS A 31 10.25 -27.21 7.76
CA CYS A 31 11.07 -27.08 6.56
C CYS A 31 10.59 -25.87 5.72
N SER A 32 11.51 -25.26 4.99
CA SER A 32 11.22 -24.05 4.20
C SER A 32 10.11 -24.26 3.17
N SER A 33 10.00 -25.45 2.59
CA SER A 33 8.93 -25.79 1.65
C SER A 33 7.54 -25.74 2.29
N SER A 34 7.40 -26.19 3.56
CA SER A 34 6.13 -26.11 4.30
C SER A 34 5.79 -24.69 4.72
N MET A 35 6.80 -23.89 5.05
CA MET A 35 6.60 -22.54 5.57
C MET A 35 6.42 -21.48 4.47
N LEU A 36 7.07 -21.67 3.31
CA LEU A 36 7.11 -20.67 2.24
C LEU A 36 6.10 -20.96 1.12
N VAL A 37 5.66 -22.21 0.97
CA VAL A 37 4.69 -22.57 -0.07
C VAL A 37 3.27 -22.51 0.49
N MET A 38 2.55 -21.44 0.18
CA MET A 38 1.13 -21.33 0.50
C MET A 38 0.27 -21.89 -0.63
N LYS A 39 -0.76 -22.65 -0.28
CA LYS A 39 -1.81 -23.04 -1.23
C LYS A 39 -2.67 -21.81 -1.55
N HIS A 40 -2.36 -21.12 -2.65
CA HIS A 40 -3.05 -19.90 -3.06
C HIS A 40 -4.58 -20.02 -3.17
N GLU A 41 -5.08 -21.21 -3.46
CA GLU A 41 -6.53 -21.46 -3.54
C GLU A 41 -7.26 -21.26 -2.21
N ALA A 42 -6.60 -21.50 -1.10
CA ALA A 42 -7.20 -21.36 0.23
C ALA A 42 -7.26 -19.89 0.70
N PHE A 43 -6.33 -19.06 0.24
CA PHE A 43 -6.21 -17.67 0.68
C PHE A 43 -5.89 -16.72 -0.47
N ARG A 44 -6.91 -16.43 -1.30
CA ARG A 44 -6.82 -15.40 -2.34
C ARG A 44 -7.02 -14.03 -1.74
N HIS A 45 -6.03 -13.18 -1.85
CA HIS A 45 -6.05 -11.81 -1.34
C HIS A 45 -5.54 -10.81 -2.37
N ILE A 46 -5.85 -9.55 -2.13
CA ILE A 46 -5.23 -8.38 -2.75
C ILE A 46 -4.52 -7.59 -1.66
N GLU A 47 -3.46 -6.92 -2.01
CA GLU A 47 -2.62 -6.23 -1.05
C GLU A 47 -2.06 -4.94 -1.64
N ILE A 48 -1.99 -3.90 -0.81
CA ILE A 48 -1.06 -2.80 -0.97
C ILE A 48 -0.05 -2.85 0.16
N GLU A 49 1.21 -2.64 -0.15
CA GLU A 49 2.28 -2.54 0.83
C GLU A 49 3.04 -1.24 0.60
N LEU A 50 3.16 -0.45 1.66
CA LEU A 50 3.78 0.87 1.64
C LEU A 50 5.01 0.86 2.53
N PHE A 51 6.15 1.23 1.98
CA PHE A 51 7.41 1.32 2.71
C PHE A 51 7.62 2.75 3.17
N VAL A 52 7.78 2.95 4.46
CA VAL A 52 8.04 4.25 5.06
C VAL A 52 9.41 4.29 5.72
N PRO A 53 10.13 5.44 5.68
CA PRO A 53 11.37 5.60 6.42
C PRO A 53 11.14 5.46 7.93
N ARG A 54 12.17 5.02 8.65
CA ARG A 54 12.11 4.77 10.10
C ARG A 54 11.60 5.96 10.90
N ASP A 55 12.04 7.14 10.58
CA ASP A 55 11.68 8.39 11.28
C ASP A 55 10.21 8.78 11.06
N GLN A 56 9.58 8.34 9.96
CA GLN A 56 8.18 8.60 9.64
C GLN A 56 7.22 7.52 10.15
N LEU A 57 7.73 6.37 10.62
CA LEU A 57 6.90 5.20 10.95
C LEU A 57 5.78 5.51 11.96
N ALA A 58 6.11 6.20 13.04
CA ALA A 58 5.15 6.46 14.12
C ALA A 58 3.99 7.36 13.64
N ASP A 59 4.29 8.37 12.84
CA ASP A 59 3.30 9.28 12.26
C ASP A 59 2.46 8.58 11.19
N ALA A 60 3.08 7.79 10.33
CA ALA A 60 2.41 6.98 9.32
C ALA A 60 1.43 5.98 9.93
N LEU A 61 1.79 5.33 11.04
CA LEU A 61 0.89 4.42 11.77
C LEU A 61 -0.29 5.15 12.42
N ARG A 62 -0.06 6.34 13.00
CA ARG A 62 -1.15 7.17 13.55
C ARG A 62 -2.11 7.61 12.46
N PHE A 63 -1.58 8.13 11.35
CA PHE A 63 -2.36 8.52 10.18
C PHE A 63 -3.19 7.34 9.64
N THR A 64 -2.56 6.19 9.42
CA THR A 64 -3.23 4.96 8.98
C THR A 64 -4.40 4.58 9.90
N HIS A 65 -4.20 4.64 11.21
CA HIS A 65 -5.25 4.32 12.18
C HIS A 65 -6.45 5.26 12.08
N GLU A 66 -6.22 6.55 11.87
CA GLU A 66 -7.27 7.55 11.69
C GLU A 66 -8.03 7.33 10.38
N VAL A 67 -7.31 7.14 9.26
CA VAL A 67 -7.92 6.88 7.94
C VAL A 67 -8.78 5.62 7.95
N ILE A 68 -8.33 4.54 8.58
CA ILE A 68 -9.13 3.31 8.72
C ILE A 68 -10.44 3.57 9.49
N LYS A 69 -10.43 4.44 10.50
CA LYS A 69 -11.65 4.79 11.23
C LYS A 69 -12.64 5.55 10.35
N VAL A 70 -12.16 6.49 9.54
CA VAL A 70 -12.98 7.21 8.57
C VAL A 70 -13.56 6.23 7.53
N ALA A 71 -12.71 5.39 6.94
CA ALA A 71 -13.11 4.42 5.93
C ALA A 71 -14.19 3.42 6.41
N VAL A 72 -14.21 3.11 7.71
CA VAL A 72 -15.22 2.23 8.34
C VAL A 72 -16.56 2.95 8.54
N GLY A 73 -16.65 4.26 8.34
CA GLY A 73 -17.87 5.03 8.57
C GLY A 73 -18.20 5.19 10.07
N LYS A 74 -17.20 5.24 10.94
CA LYS A 74 -17.42 5.77 12.29
C LYS A 74 -17.48 7.30 12.19
N ASP A 75 -18.22 7.94 13.09
CA ASP A 75 -18.23 9.40 13.27
C ASP A 75 -16.86 9.86 13.82
N SER A 76 -15.80 9.54 13.09
CA SER A 76 -14.42 9.88 13.42
C SER A 76 -13.84 10.70 12.28
N THR A 77 -13.40 11.87 12.64
CA THR A 77 -12.60 12.74 11.78
C THR A 77 -11.11 12.45 12.00
N LEU A 78 -10.28 12.89 11.09
CA LEU A 78 -8.85 12.95 11.34
C LEU A 78 -8.56 13.93 12.50
N SER A 79 -7.41 13.76 13.16
CA SER A 79 -6.89 14.78 14.07
C SER A 79 -6.69 16.09 13.32
N ALA A 80 -6.76 17.23 14.03
CA ALA A 80 -6.60 18.54 13.41
C ALA A 80 -5.29 18.70 12.61
N ASN A 81 -4.24 18.01 13.02
CA ASN A 81 -2.97 17.99 12.29
C ASN A 81 -3.08 17.24 10.97
N ASN A 82 -3.63 16.03 10.99
CA ASN A 82 -3.80 15.22 9.78
C ASN A 82 -4.87 15.81 8.85
N GLN A 83 -5.90 16.45 9.41
CA GLN A 83 -6.88 17.17 8.61
C GLN A 83 -6.21 18.28 7.77
N ARG A 84 -5.41 19.15 8.40
CA ARG A 84 -4.66 20.21 7.70
C ARG A 84 -3.68 19.65 6.66
N ARG A 85 -3.04 18.53 6.94
CA ARG A 85 -2.16 17.86 5.96
C ARG A 85 -2.94 17.43 4.72
N ILE A 86 -4.09 16.79 4.88
CA ILE A 86 -4.96 16.37 3.77
C ILE A 86 -5.53 17.56 3.01
N GLU A 87 -5.89 18.64 3.71
CA GLU A 87 -6.29 19.91 3.09
C GLU A 87 -5.17 20.50 2.24
N GLY A 88 -3.94 20.52 2.76
CA GLY A 88 -2.76 20.98 2.02
C GLY A 88 -2.45 20.16 0.76
N LEU A 89 -2.87 18.89 0.71
CA LEU A 89 -2.76 18.03 -0.47
C LEU A 89 -3.96 18.13 -1.44
N GLY A 90 -5.02 18.87 -1.08
CA GLY A 90 -6.26 18.91 -1.87
C GLY A 90 -7.02 17.58 -1.92
N MET A 91 -6.84 16.70 -0.90
CA MET A 91 -7.38 15.33 -0.90
C MET A 91 -8.63 15.16 -0.02
N GLN A 92 -9.33 16.24 0.33
CA GLN A 92 -10.51 16.21 1.21
C GLN A 92 -11.65 15.40 0.60
N ASP A 93 -11.92 15.58 -0.69
CA ASP A 93 -12.98 14.86 -1.39
C ASP A 93 -12.66 13.38 -1.51
N ALA A 94 -11.40 13.03 -1.75
CA ALA A 94 -10.95 11.64 -1.77
C ALA A 94 -11.09 10.98 -0.39
N LEU A 95 -10.80 11.71 0.71
CA LEU A 95 -11.03 11.24 2.07
C LEU A 95 -12.52 11.06 2.37
N ALA A 96 -13.35 12.04 1.98
CA ALA A 96 -14.81 11.95 2.15
C ALA A 96 -15.38 10.77 1.37
N GLY A 97 -14.87 10.51 0.16
CA GLY A 97 -15.24 9.35 -0.65
C GLY A 97 -14.88 7.99 -0.05
N LEU A 98 -14.01 7.94 0.97
CA LEU A 98 -13.72 6.70 1.70
C LEU A 98 -14.77 6.36 2.76
N HIS A 99 -15.56 7.34 3.19
CA HIS A 99 -16.48 7.14 4.32
C HIS A 99 -17.46 6.00 4.05
N ASP A 100 -17.46 5.02 4.95
CA ASP A 100 -18.28 3.79 4.87
C ASP A 100 -18.02 2.89 3.65
N GLN A 101 -16.90 3.08 2.91
CA GLN A 101 -16.56 2.28 1.73
C GLN A 101 -15.69 1.07 2.04
N TYR A 102 -14.87 1.12 3.10
CA TYR A 102 -13.92 0.06 3.39
C TYR A 102 -13.84 -0.28 4.89
N CYS A 103 -13.77 -1.54 5.20
CA CYS A 103 -13.53 -2.04 6.55
C CYS A 103 -12.28 -2.94 6.54
N HIS A 104 -11.19 -2.43 7.07
CA HIS A 104 -9.98 -3.24 7.23
C HIS A 104 -10.20 -4.30 8.32
N HIS A 105 -9.89 -5.56 8.01
CA HIS A 105 -10.20 -6.71 8.88
C HIS A 105 -9.03 -7.68 9.06
N TYR A 106 -7.95 -7.54 8.28
CA TYR A 106 -6.71 -8.28 8.51
C TYR A 106 -5.79 -7.51 9.45
N PRO A 107 -4.88 -8.19 10.17
CA PRO A 107 -3.79 -7.53 10.86
C PRO A 107 -2.93 -6.72 9.87
N ILE A 108 -2.51 -5.52 10.26
CA ILE A 108 -1.50 -4.77 9.53
C ILE A 108 -0.15 -5.34 9.93
N CYS A 109 0.56 -5.93 8.97
CA CYS A 109 1.92 -6.40 9.20
C CYS A 109 2.88 -5.24 9.06
N VAL A 110 3.81 -5.13 10.02
CA VAL A 110 4.90 -4.14 9.98
C VAL A 110 6.22 -4.89 9.98
N ARG A 111 7.02 -4.71 8.92
CA ARG A 111 8.30 -5.41 8.74
C ARG A 111 9.42 -4.41 8.58
N ARG A 112 10.50 -4.57 9.35
CA ARG A 112 11.73 -3.81 9.13
C ARG A 112 12.44 -4.33 7.87
N VAL A 113 12.90 -3.41 7.05
CA VAL A 113 13.69 -3.66 5.85
C VAL A 113 14.96 -2.83 5.93
N LEU A 114 16.10 -3.47 5.73
CA LEU A 114 17.39 -2.79 5.72
C LEU A 114 17.53 -1.97 4.44
N PRO A 115 18.25 -0.84 4.48
CA PRO A 115 18.55 -0.06 3.28
C PRO A 115 19.42 -0.85 2.31
N ASP A 116 19.32 -0.53 1.03
CA ASP A 116 20.14 -1.07 -0.03
C ASP A 116 20.54 0.01 -1.05
N ASP A 117 21.47 -0.33 -1.93
CA ASP A 117 22.05 0.56 -2.95
C ASP A 117 21.49 0.30 -4.37
N THR A 118 20.45 -0.50 -4.50
CA THR A 118 19.79 -0.74 -5.79
C THR A 118 19.09 0.50 -6.33
N LEU A 119 18.69 0.49 -7.60
CA LEU A 119 18.14 1.68 -8.26
C LEU A 119 16.74 2.03 -7.74
N ILE A 120 15.86 1.05 -7.64
CA ILE A 120 14.44 1.24 -7.35
C ILE A 120 13.87 0.27 -6.31
N SER A 121 14.69 -0.35 -5.47
CA SER A 121 14.15 -1.05 -4.29
C SER A 121 13.38 -0.06 -3.42
N MET A 122 12.31 -0.52 -2.78
CA MET A 122 11.53 0.31 -1.87
C MET A 122 12.35 0.81 -0.67
N ALA A 123 13.52 0.21 -0.41
CA ALA A 123 14.46 0.61 0.65
C ALA A 123 15.73 1.27 0.12
N SER A 124 15.80 1.59 -1.18
CA SER A 124 16.98 2.18 -1.82
C SER A 124 17.22 3.64 -1.43
N GLY A 125 18.47 4.10 -1.57
CA GLY A 125 18.84 5.52 -1.58
C GLY A 125 18.97 6.16 -0.20
N GLY A 126 19.55 5.46 0.77
CA GLY A 126 19.85 6.03 2.08
C GLY A 126 20.44 5.01 3.04
N GLU A 127 20.79 5.44 4.25
CA GLU A 127 21.35 4.57 5.30
C GLU A 127 20.34 4.18 6.37
N GLN A 128 19.14 4.79 6.36
CA GLN A 128 18.12 4.51 7.36
C GLN A 128 17.29 3.28 7.01
N ASP A 129 16.84 2.58 8.06
CA ASP A 129 15.89 1.48 7.90
C ASP A 129 14.55 1.96 7.33
N TRP A 130 13.91 1.07 6.61
CA TRP A 130 12.55 1.22 6.12
C TRP A 130 11.60 0.25 6.82
N TYR A 131 10.33 0.58 6.81
CA TYR A 131 9.30 -0.28 7.37
C TYR A 131 8.16 -0.48 6.38
N ALA A 132 7.95 -1.73 6.02
CA ALA A 132 6.85 -2.14 5.14
C ALA A 132 5.56 -2.27 5.96
N LEU A 133 4.53 -1.57 5.54
CA LEU A 133 3.16 -1.62 6.09
C LEU A 133 2.27 -2.35 5.10
N SER A 134 1.87 -3.59 5.43
CA SER A 134 1.05 -4.42 4.55
C SER A 134 -0.43 -4.31 4.90
N PHE A 135 -1.24 -3.94 3.91
CA PHE A 135 -2.70 -3.86 4.01
C PHE A 135 -3.32 -4.91 3.08
N ILE A 136 -3.86 -5.96 3.68
CA ILE A 136 -4.41 -7.12 2.97
C ILE A 136 -5.93 -7.05 2.96
N SER A 137 -6.54 -7.43 1.84
CA SER A 137 -8.00 -7.55 1.71
C SER A 137 -8.40 -8.73 0.83
N TYR A 138 -9.69 -9.03 0.78
CA TYR A 138 -10.22 -10.11 -0.04
C TYR A 138 -10.16 -9.79 -1.53
N ALA A 139 -9.71 -10.76 -2.33
CA ALA A 139 -9.65 -10.65 -3.79
C ALA A 139 -11.02 -10.72 -4.49
N ASN A 140 -12.13 -10.93 -3.75
CA ASN A 140 -13.45 -11.10 -4.35
C ASN A 140 -13.87 -9.85 -5.16
N PRO A 141 -14.10 -9.95 -6.48
CA PRO A 141 -14.44 -8.82 -7.34
C PRO A 141 -15.62 -7.98 -6.84
N ALA A 142 -16.65 -8.63 -6.24
CA ALA A 142 -17.84 -7.94 -5.73
C ALA A 142 -17.58 -7.09 -4.46
N ARG A 143 -16.38 -7.15 -3.87
CA ARG A 143 -16.08 -6.50 -2.58
C ARG A 143 -14.76 -5.73 -2.55
N ARG A 144 -14.01 -5.76 -3.63
CA ARG A 144 -12.68 -5.15 -3.68
C ARG A 144 -12.67 -3.66 -4.03
N ALA A 145 -13.78 -3.11 -4.53
CA ALA A 145 -13.84 -1.70 -4.94
C ALA A 145 -13.47 -0.74 -3.80
N GLY A 146 -14.02 -0.93 -2.60
CA GLY A 146 -13.68 -0.13 -1.44
C GLY A 146 -12.22 -0.27 -1.00
N PHE A 147 -11.60 -1.44 -1.22
CA PHE A 147 -10.17 -1.60 -0.98
C PHE A 147 -9.34 -0.79 -1.96
N PHE A 148 -9.69 -0.75 -3.24
CA PHE A 148 -8.95 0.04 -4.22
C PHE A 148 -9.06 1.54 -3.95
N LEU A 149 -10.24 2.04 -3.52
CA LEU A 149 -10.38 3.43 -3.07
C LEU A 149 -9.45 3.72 -1.88
N PHE A 150 -9.44 2.83 -0.89
CA PHE A 150 -8.56 2.94 0.27
C PHE A 150 -7.08 2.87 -0.13
N ALA A 151 -6.70 1.91 -0.97
CA ALA A 151 -5.31 1.73 -1.42
C ALA A 151 -4.81 2.94 -2.21
N ASN A 152 -5.64 3.48 -3.11
CA ASN A 152 -5.32 4.68 -3.86
C ASN A 152 -5.12 5.88 -2.93
N PHE A 153 -6.06 6.14 -2.02
CA PHE A 153 -5.95 7.22 -1.04
C PHE A 153 -4.69 7.08 -0.19
N MET A 154 -4.41 5.87 0.33
CA MET A 154 -3.23 5.62 1.17
C MET A 154 -1.94 5.82 0.38
N ALA A 155 -1.84 5.33 -0.85
CA ALA A 155 -0.64 5.52 -1.67
C ALA A 155 -0.40 7.00 -1.96
N GLN A 156 -1.41 7.73 -2.45
CA GLN A 156 -1.30 9.13 -2.81
C GLN A 156 -0.98 10.03 -1.60
N SER A 157 -1.67 9.83 -0.48
CA SER A 157 -1.44 10.65 0.72
C SER A 157 -0.13 10.29 1.41
N MET A 158 0.19 9.00 1.58
CA MET A 158 1.39 8.61 2.32
C MET A 158 2.68 8.83 1.53
N SER A 159 2.66 8.78 0.21
CA SER A 159 3.82 9.14 -0.61
C SER A 159 4.22 10.59 -0.40
N GLN A 160 3.24 11.49 -0.33
CA GLN A 160 3.48 12.93 -0.16
C GLN A 160 3.76 13.31 1.30
N LEU A 161 3.09 12.69 2.28
CA LEU A 161 3.22 13.04 3.70
C LEU A 161 4.41 12.37 4.39
N PHE A 162 4.77 11.18 3.95
CA PHE A 162 5.75 10.31 4.64
C PHE A 162 6.78 9.70 3.70
N HIS A 163 6.88 10.16 2.46
CA HIS A 163 7.74 9.59 1.42
C HIS A 163 7.57 8.08 1.23
N ALA A 164 6.33 7.60 1.42
CA ALA A 164 6.02 6.19 1.35
C ALA A 164 6.13 5.67 -0.09
N ARG A 165 6.76 4.51 -0.26
CA ARG A 165 6.98 3.85 -1.56
C ARG A 165 6.10 2.61 -1.66
N PRO A 166 5.22 2.48 -2.65
CA PRO A 166 4.45 1.26 -2.88
C PRO A 166 5.34 0.12 -3.37
N HIS A 167 4.97 -1.11 -3.00
CA HIS A 167 5.63 -2.31 -3.51
C HIS A 167 5.25 -2.58 -4.97
N TRP A 168 6.26 -2.69 -5.85
CA TRP A 168 6.10 -2.87 -7.29
C TRP A 168 5.27 -4.10 -7.71
N GLY A 169 5.38 -5.20 -7.01
CA GLY A 169 4.67 -6.46 -7.28
C GLY A 169 3.26 -6.55 -6.67
N LYS A 170 2.71 -5.44 -6.15
CA LYS A 170 1.39 -5.38 -5.51
C LYS A 170 0.55 -4.24 -6.11
N VAL A 171 -0.50 -3.81 -5.44
CA VAL A 171 -1.25 -2.63 -5.88
C VAL A 171 -0.36 -1.39 -5.76
N CYS A 172 0.00 -0.80 -6.90
CA CYS A 172 0.83 0.40 -6.97
C CYS A 172 0.09 1.46 -7.82
N PRO A 173 -0.72 2.32 -7.21
CA PRO A 173 -1.57 3.27 -7.91
C PRO A 173 -0.90 4.65 -8.07
N LEU A 174 0.43 4.73 -8.01
CA LEU A 174 1.17 5.97 -8.28
C LEU A 174 1.55 6.06 -9.75
N GLU A 175 1.56 7.28 -10.26
CA GLU A 175 2.00 7.63 -11.61
C GLU A 175 3.51 7.88 -11.66
N ALA A 176 4.07 7.94 -12.87
CA ALA A 176 5.51 8.10 -13.12
C ALA A 176 6.13 9.28 -12.38
N ASN A 177 5.48 10.43 -12.38
CA ASN A 177 5.97 11.67 -11.73
C ASN A 177 6.12 11.52 -10.21
N ALA A 178 5.12 10.89 -9.57
CA ALA A 178 5.19 10.60 -8.14
C ALA A 178 6.34 9.62 -7.83
N LEU A 179 6.57 8.64 -8.69
CA LEU A 179 7.64 7.66 -8.53
C LEU A 179 9.02 8.28 -8.73
N THR A 180 9.20 9.12 -9.73
CA THR A 180 10.45 9.85 -9.96
C THR A 180 10.85 10.69 -8.74
N SER A 181 9.89 11.32 -8.07
CA SER A 181 10.16 12.09 -6.85
C SER A 181 10.54 11.24 -5.64
N LEU A 182 10.08 9.98 -5.59
CA LEU A 182 10.32 9.07 -4.47
C LEU A 182 11.64 8.29 -4.58
N TYR A 183 12.13 8.06 -5.80
CA TYR A 183 13.32 7.25 -6.05
C TYR A 183 14.44 8.09 -6.66
N PRO A 184 15.51 8.40 -5.90
CA PRO A 184 16.59 9.29 -6.36
C PRO A 184 17.29 8.82 -7.64
N ARG A 185 17.25 7.50 -7.92
CA ARG A 185 17.93 6.90 -9.08
C ARG A 185 16.93 6.32 -10.09
N PHE A 186 15.73 6.89 -10.16
CA PHE A 186 14.69 6.41 -11.08
C PHE A 186 15.08 6.60 -12.55
N ASP A 187 15.73 7.70 -12.88
CA ASP A 187 16.21 7.97 -14.24
C ASP A 187 17.37 7.05 -14.66
N ASP A 188 18.26 6.69 -13.71
CA ASP A 188 19.26 5.65 -13.96
C ASP A 188 18.59 4.33 -14.32
N PHE A 189 17.52 3.97 -13.60
CA PHE A 189 16.75 2.76 -13.89
C PHE A 189 16.09 2.80 -15.27
N ARG A 190 15.46 3.91 -15.66
CA ARG A 190 14.92 4.13 -17.01
C ARG A 190 15.99 3.94 -18.07
N THR A 191 17.18 4.52 -17.86
CA THR A 191 18.31 4.40 -18.78
C THR A 191 18.73 2.94 -18.96
N VAL A 192 18.82 2.18 -17.87
CA VAL A 192 19.13 0.74 -17.93
C VAL A 192 18.07 -0.03 -18.69
N CYS A 193 16.77 0.22 -18.41
CA CYS A 193 15.66 -0.42 -19.11
C CYS A 193 15.73 -0.16 -20.62
N ASN A 194 15.89 1.09 -21.04
CA ASN A 194 15.96 1.48 -22.44
C ASN A 194 17.19 0.89 -23.15
N THR A 195 18.32 0.73 -22.43
CA THR A 195 19.54 0.15 -22.97
C THR A 195 19.40 -1.35 -23.20
N LEU A 196 18.79 -2.06 -22.25
CA LEU A 196 18.65 -3.53 -22.28
C LEU A 196 17.43 -4.00 -23.09
N ASP A 197 16.43 -3.18 -23.17
CA ASP A 197 15.17 -3.47 -23.89
C ASP A 197 14.79 -2.34 -24.86
N SER A 198 15.68 -2.06 -25.80
CA SER A 198 15.50 -0.99 -26.79
C SER A 198 14.28 -1.17 -27.71
N GLN A 199 13.69 -2.37 -27.75
CA GLN A 199 12.51 -2.69 -28.54
C GLN A 199 11.23 -2.84 -27.69
N GLY A 200 11.30 -2.67 -26.38
CA GLY A 200 10.15 -2.75 -25.47
C GLY A 200 9.55 -4.15 -25.33
N VAL A 201 10.34 -5.21 -25.56
CA VAL A 201 9.87 -6.62 -25.51
C VAL A 201 9.37 -7.02 -24.11
N PHE A 202 9.99 -6.45 -23.07
CA PHE A 202 9.63 -6.71 -21.68
C PHE A 202 8.66 -5.66 -21.09
N GLN A 203 8.19 -4.74 -21.91
CA GLN A 203 7.21 -3.73 -21.48
C GLN A 203 5.78 -4.25 -21.67
N ASN A 204 4.90 -3.84 -20.78
CA ASN A 204 3.46 -3.92 -20.90
C ASN A 204 2.89 -2.52 -20.60
N ASP A 205 1.59 -2.31 -20.83
CA ASP A 205 0.93 -1.00 -20.64
C ASP A 205 1.23 -0.37 -19.28
N TRP A 206 1.28 -1.18 -18.21
CA TRP A 206 1.57 -0.69 -16.88
C TRP A 206 3.04 -0.27 -16.70
N THR A 207 4.00 -1.08 -17.14
CA THR A 207 5.42 -0.75 -17.05
C THR A 207 5.79 0.39 -17.98
N ALA A 208 5.18 0.48 -19.16
CA ALA A 208 5.37 1.59 -20.09
C ALA A 208 4.93 2.91 -19.43
N ALA A 209 3.71 2.98 -18.91
CA ALA A 209 3.20 4.16 -18.21
C ALA A 209 4.04 4.59 -17.01
N LEU A 210 4.67 3.64 -16.29
CA LEU A 210 5.56 3.94 -15.17
C LEU A 210 6.94 4.44 -15.62
N LEU A 211 7.43 3.98 -16.76
CA LEU A 211 8.76 4.31 -17.28
C LEU A 211 8.76 5.52 -18.21
N GLU A 212 7.59 6.00 -18.65
CA GLU A 212 7.48 7.21 -19.46
C GLU A 212 8.12 8.41 -18.73
N ALA A 213 8.98 9.13 -19.46
CA ALA A 213 9.49 10.40 -18.98
C ALA A 213 8.44 11.49 -19.23
N ASP A 214 8.28 12.41 -18.28
CA ASP A 214 7.48 13.62 -18.50
C ASP A 214 7.96 14.34 -19.78
N GLY A 215 7.11 14.42 -20.79
CA GLY A 215 7.40 15.25 -21.95
C GLY A 215 7.06 14.70 -23.33
N SER A 216 6.54 13.47 -23.47
CA SER A 216 6.13 12.96 -24.78
C SER A 216 4.60 12.84 -24.94
N VAL A 217 3.88 13.92 -24.67
CA VAL A 217 2.63 14.15 -25.42
C VAL A 217 3.06 14.80 -26.73
N GLU A 218 3.52 14.00 -27.68
CA GLU A 218 3.50 14.42 -29.06
C GLU A 218 2.03 14.52 -29.47
N ASP A 219 1.62 15.77 -29.62
CA ASP A 219 0.37 16.19 -30.24
C ASP A 219 0.34 15.61 -31.68
N ASN A 220 -0.22 14.43 -31.84
CA ASN A 220 -0.57 13.89 -33.16
C ASN A 220 -1.94 14.41 -33.54
N SER A 221 -1.93 15.68 -34.05
CA SER A 221 -3.01 16.25 -34.85
C SER A 221 -3.09 15.59 -36.21
#